data_f485fae36d66ed372938fb8c4e233689
#
_entry.id   f485fae36d66ed372938fb8c4e233689
#
_cell.length_a   1.000
_cell.length_b   1.000
_cell.length_c   1.000
_cell.angle_alpha   90.00
_cell.angle_beta   90.00
_cell.angle_gamma   90.00
#
_symmetry.space_group_name_H-M   'P 1'
#
loop_
_entity.id
_entity.type
_entity.pdbx_description
1 polymer ?
#
loop_
_entity_poly.entity_id
_entity_poly.type
_entity_poly.pdbx_seq_one_letter_code
_entity_poly.pdbx_strand_id
1 'polypeptide(L)'
;MILLYRHDEAAEESDGAITFDAVGASYGNNIIFLFMGGFMLALAMQRWNLHRRLALYVVKVIGTSPKRLILGFMLATGFLSMWVSNTATAVVMLPIGTSVLALTAETVGGWEKQKKFATALMLGIAYSASIGSLGTLIGTPPNAFLNAYMADTWGVTLGFGRWMAVGVPLAVIFLLIAWALLITIFKPEMKDIPGGRELIDDEIKALGPWTRPQIMTGIIFVLAAAAWVILPLVLKEFENYDDAIVGIAAGIVLFILPADNQRRTRLLDWKTANEMPWDVLLLFGGGLSLSSVFNSSGLSLWIGEMAKGLS
;
A
#
# COMPACT_ATOMS: atom_id res chain seq x y z
N MET A 1 21.85 22.60 -2.67
CA MET A 1 23.21 23.13 -2.86
C MET A 1 24.22 22.11 -2.33
N ILE A 2 24.39 20.99 -3.01
CA ILE A 2 25.43 19.98 -2.77
C ILE A 2 25.92 19.56 -4.15
N LEU A 3 26.77 20.37 -4.77
CA LEU A 3 27.55 20.03 -5.95
C LEU A 3 28.85 20.81 -5.84
N LEU A 4 29.80 20.25 -5.11
CA LEU A 4 31.21 20.58 -5.31
C LEU A 4 31.75 19.54 -6.28
N TYR A 5 31.58 19.85 -7.55
CA TYR A 5 32.19 19.14 -8.64
C TYR A 5 33.62 19.66 -8.77
N ARG A 6 34.60 18.83 -8.50
CA ARG A 6 36.00 19.08 -8.88
C ARG A 6 36.35 18.15 -10.03
N HIS A 7 36.50 18.73 -11.20
CA HIS A 7 37.01 18.06 -12.38
C HIS A 7 38.54 18.06 -12.29
N ASP A 8 39.12 16.96 -11.92
CA ASP A 8 40.54 16.68 -12.15
C ASP A 8 40.65 15.42 -13.01
N GLU A 9 41.06 15.62 -14.27
CA GLU A 9 41.39 14.58 -15.25
C GLU A 9 42.70 13.90 -14.85
N ALA A 10 42.76 13.18 -13.81
CA ALA A 10 43.78 12.17 -13.47
C ALA A 10 43.63 11.80 -11.98
N ALA A 11 42.64 11.04 -11.67
CA ALA A 11 42.57 10.40 -10.35
C ALA A 11 42.29 8.93 -10.56
N GLU A 12 43.32 8.15 -10.53
CA GLU A 12 43.29 6.80 -9.99
C GLU A 12 42.37 6.77 -8.76
N GLU A 13 41.50 5.76 -8.70
CA GLU A 13 40.66 5.33 -7.57
C GLU A 13 40.64 6.30 -6.37
N SER A 14 39.81 7.35 -6.40
CA SER A 14 39.60 8.19 -5.24
C SER A 14 38.64 7.48 -4.30
N ASP A 15 39.20 6.78 -3.37
CA ASP A 15 38.53 6.23 -2.18
C ASP A 15 37.71 7.36 -1.54
N GLY A 16 36.36 7.31 -1.71
CA GLY A 16 35.43 8.22 -1.08
C GLY A 16 34.81 9.34 -1.93
N ALA A 17 35.09 9.45 -3.24
CA ALA A 17 34.44 10.46 -4.08
C ALA A 17 32.99 10.10 -4.42
N ILE A 18 32.10 11.03 -4.14
CA ILE A 18 30.67 10.92 -4.53
C ILE A 18 30.59 11.19 -6.03
N THR A 19 30.41 10.13 -6.83
CA THR A 19 30.23 10.24 -8.27
C THR A 19 28.74 10.35 -8.63
N PHE A 20 28.44 10.96 -9.76
CA PHE A 20 27.08 11.00 -10.29
C PHE A 20 26.53 9.58 -10.57
N ASP A 21 27.39 8.67 -11.00
CA ASP A 21 27.02 7.27 -11.26
C ASP A 21 26.64 6.55 -9.96
N ALA A 22 27.36 6.76 -8.87
CA ALA A 22 27.01 6.19 -7.56
C ALA A 22 25.66 6.72 -7.04
N VAL A 23 25.40 8.01 -7.22
CA VAL A 23 24.10 8.62 -6.90
C VAL A 23 23.01 8.02 -7.79
N GLY A 24 23.23 7.94 -9.11
CA GLY A 24 22.31 7.41 -10.09
C GLY A 24 21.97 5.94 -9.88
N ALA A 25 22.95 5.13 -9.48
CA ALA A 25 22.76 3.71 -9.20
C ALA A 25 21.70 3.44 -8.11
N SER A 26 21.59 4.35 -7.14
CA SER A 26 20.57 4.24 -6.07
C SER A 26 19.14 4.34 -6.60
N TYR A 27 18.91 5.08 -7.70
CA TYR A 27 17.61 5.16 -8.37
C TYR A 27 17.30 3.92 -9.22
N GLY A 28 18.30 3.09 -9.53
CA GLY A 28 18.15 1.78 -10.16
C GLY A 28 17.91 0.62 -9.17
N ASN A 29 17.68 0.92 -7.90
CA ASN A 29 17.45 -0.11 -6.88
C ASN A 29 16.19 -0.93 -7.15
N ASN A 30 16.26 -2.24 -6.99
CA ASN A 30 15.16 -3.19 -7.24
C ASN A 30 13.89 -2.83 -6.48
N ILE A 31 14.00 -2.26 -5.28
CA ILE A 31 12.86 -1.84 -4.47
C ILE A 31 12.04 -0.76 -5.18
N ILE A 32 12.68 0.17 -5.89
CA ILE A 32 11.99 1.22 -6.66
C ILE A 32 11.16 0.58 -7.77
N PHE A 33 11.70 -0.41 -8.47
CA PHE A 33 10.99 -1.16 -9.51
C PHE A 33 9.86 -2.04 -8.93
N LEU A 34 10.05 -2.62 -7.75
CA LEU A 34 8.99 -3.33 -7.03
C LEU A 34 7.82 -2.41 -6.74
N PHE A 35 8.08 -1.20 -6.22
CA PHE A 35 7.05 -0.19 -5.97
C PHE A 35 6.36 0.26 -7.25
N MET A 36 7.13 0.53 -8.29
CA MET A 36 6.58 0.94 -9.58
C MET A 36 5.60 -0.12 -10.12
N GLY A 37 5.96 -1.40 -10.09
CA GLY A 37 5.08 -2.50 -10.46
C GLY A 37 3.84 -2.61 -9.58
N GLY A 38 4.01 -2.48 -8.27
CA GLY A 38 2.91 -2.47 -7.29
C GLY A 38 1.94 -1.30 -7.50
N PHE A 39 2.45 -0.10 -7.78
CA PHE A 39 1.62 1.06 -8.09
C PHE A 39 0.85 0.89 -9.42
N MET A 40 1.45 0.29 -10.44
CA MET A 40 0.74 -0.04 -11.68
C MET A 40 -0.43 -0.98 -11.43
N LEU A 41 -0.25 -2.02 -10.61
CA LEU A 41 -1.32 -2.93 -10.20
C LEU A 41 -2.42 -2.18 -9.43
N ALA A 42 -2.05 -1.35 -8.47
CA ALA A 42 -2.98 -0.54 -7.66
C ALA A 42 -3.80 0.42 -8.53
N LEU A 43 -3.14 1.13 -9.45
CA LEU A 43 -3.80 2.05 -10.38
C LEU A 43 -4.76 1.34 -11.34
N ALA A 44 -4.41 0.15 -11.82
CA ALA A 44 -5.31 -0.66 -12.63
C ALA A 44 -6.54 -1.09 -11.82
N MET A 45 -6.37 -1.49 -10.56
CA MET A 45 -7.49 -1.80 -9.66
C MET A 45 -8.40 -0.58 -9.42
N GLN A 46 -7.80 0.60 -9.25
CA GLN A 46 -8.53 1.85 -9.06
C GLN A 46 -9.29 2.24 -10.32
N ARG A 47 -8.65 2.23 -11.47
CA ARG A 47 -9.24 2.56 -12.77
C ARG A 47 -10.54 1.80 -13.05
N TRP A 48 -10.58 0.52 -12.70
CA TRP A 48 -11.73 -0.35 -12.94
C TRP A 48 -12.66 -0.50 -11.73
N ASN A 49 -12.48 0.30 -10.67
CA ASN A 49 -13.27 0.25 -9.43
C ASN A 49 -13.30 -1.15 -8.77
N LEU A 50 -12.29 -1.99 -9.02
CA LEU A 50 -12.19 -3.33 -8.45
C LEU A 50 -12.03 -3.25 -6.91
N HIS A 51 -11.20 -2.34 -6.44
CA HIS A 51 -10.95 -2.10 -5.02
C HIS A 51 -12.25 -1.73 -4.27
N ARG A 52 -13.11 -0.85 -4.84
CA ARG A 52 -14.40 -0.48 -4.25
C ARG A 52 -15.34 -1.68 -4.14
N ARG A 53 -15.38 -2.51 -5.19
CA ARG A 53 -16.19 -3.73 -5.19
C ARG A 53 -15.74 -4.71 -4.11
N LEU A 54 -14.44 -4.96 -4.00
CA LEU A 54 -13.88 -5.85 -2.97
C LEU A 54 -14.19 -5.35 -1.57
N ALA A 55 -14.03 -4.04 -1.32
CA ALA A 55 -14.36 -3.43 -0.03
C ALA A 55 -15.81 -3.65 0.38
N LEU A 56 -16.75 -3.40 -0.53
CA LEU A 56 -18.19 -3.59 -0.26
C LEU A 56 -18.54 -5.06 0.03
N TYR A 57 -17.90 -6.00 -0.66
CA TYR A 57 -18.10 -7.43 -0.35
C TYR A 57 -17.57 -7.79 1.04
N VAL A 58 -16.42 -7.28 1.46
CA VAL A 58 -15.90 -7.51 2.82
C VAL A 58 -16.89 -6.97 3.86
N VAL A 59 -17.36 -5.72 3.70
CA VAL A 59 -18.33 -5.12 4.60
C VAL A 59 -19.63 -5.95 4.66
N LYS A 60 -20.15 -6.40 3.51
CA LYS A 60 -21.34 -7.24 3.41
C LYS A 60 -21.22 -8.55 4.18
N VAL A 61 -20.06 -9.22 4.06
CA VAL A 61 -19.81 -10.53 4.70
C VAL A 61 -19.69 -10.40 6.22
N ILE A 62 -19.04 -9.36 6.72
CA ILE A 62 -18.85 -9.14 8.17
C ILE A 62 -20.18 -8.80 8.84
N GLY A 63 -21.08 -8.08 8.17
CA GLY A 63 -22.42 -7.77 8.62
C GLY A 63 -22.62 -6.30 9.00
N THR A 64 -23.87 -5.94 9.21
CA THR A 64 -24.35 -4.55 9.29
C THR A 64 -24.76 -4.07 10.67
N SER A 65 -24.58 -4.86 11.75
CA SER A 65 -24.72 -4.29 13.09
C SER A 65 -23.59 -3.28 13.34
N PRO A 66 -23.80 -2.21 14.14
CA PRO A 66 -22.84 -1.09 14.27
C PRO A 66 -21.40 -1.53 14.53
N LYS A 67 -21.20 -2.44 15.48
CA LYS A 67 -19.87 -2.96 15.82
C LYS A 67 -19.25 -3.77 14.68
N ARG A 68 -20.05 -4.63 14.03
CA ARG A 68 -19.61 -5.44 12.88
C ARG A 68 -19.35 -4.57 11.66
N LEU A 69 -20.18 -3.54 11.48
CA LEU A 69 -20.00 -2.61 10.37
C LEU A 69 -18.67 -1.85 10.50
N ILE A 70 -18.35 -1.33 11.70
CA ILE A 70 -17.03 -0.74 11.96
C ILE A 70 -15.92 -1.75 11.64
N LEU A 71 -16.01 -2.99 12.10
CA LEU A 71 -15.03 -4.03 11.80
C LEU A 71 -14.93 -4.30 10.29
N GLY A 72 -16.06 -4.40 9.60
CA GLY A 72 -16.11 -4.62 8.16
C GLY A 72 -15.41 -3.52 7.38
N PHE A 73 -15.68 -2.25 7.74
CA PHE A 73 -14.98 -1.10 7.17
C PHE A 73 -13.48 -1.13 7.49
N MET A 74 -13.10 -1.45 8.72
CA MET A 74 -11.70 -1.54 9.12
C MET A 74 -10.95 -2.64 8.38
N LEU A 75 -11.55 -3.83 8.25
CA LEU A 75 -10.94 -4.94 7.50
C LEU A 75 -10.86 -4.65 5.99
N ALA A 76 -11.92 -4.06 5.42
CA ALA A 76 -11.91 -3.66 4.02
C ALA A 76 -10.85 -2.61 3.73
N THR A 77 -10.80 -1.56 4.55
CA THR A 77 -9.80 -0.49 4.43
C THR A 77 -8.39 -1.02 4.63
N GLY A 78 -8.17 -1.83 5.66
CA GLY A 78 -6.87 -2.43 5.94
C GLY A 78 -6.39 -3.35 4.81
N PHE A 79 -7.28 -4.18 4.27
CA PHE A 79 -6.97 -5.04 3.12
C PHE A 79 -6.59 -4.22 1.87
N LEU A 80 -7.36 -3.18 1.55
CA LEU A 80 -7.07 -2.32 0.41
C LEU A 80 -5.76 -1.57 0.59
N SER A 81 -5.49 -1.07 1.80
CA SER A 81 -4.30 -0.30 2.10
C SER A 81 -3.01 -1.12 2.09
N MET A 82 -3.08 -2.44 2.06
CA MET A 82 -1.91 -3.29 1.76
C MET A 82 -1.38 -3.09 0.34
N TRP A 83 -2.22 -2.67 -0.59
CA TRP A 83 -1.95 -2.64 -2.03
C TRP A 83 -2.05 -1.25 -2.63
N VAL A 84 -2.85 -0.38 -2.03
CA VAL A 84 -3.16 0.97 -2.48
C VAL A 84 -2.73 1.94 -1.40
N SER A 85 -2.31 3.16 -1.76
CA SER A 85 -1.90 4.16 -0.78
C SER A 85 -3.00 4.44 0.26
N ASN A 86 -2.59 4.72 1.50
CA ASN A 86 -3.51 4.99 2.62
C ASN A 86 -4.52 6.10 2.28
N THR A 87 -4.04 7.17 1.63
CA THR A 87 -4.87 8.30 1.21
C THR A 87 -5.91 7.87 0.18
N ALA A 88 -5.51 7.17 -0.88
CA ALA A 88 -6.44 6.72 -1.91
C ALA A 88 -7.48 5.74 -1.35
N THR A 89 -7.06 4.84 -0.46
CA THR A 89 -7.97 3.92 0.24
C THR A 89 -8.98 4.67 1.10
N ALA A 90 -8.53 5.66 1.89
CA ALA A 90 -9.41 6.48 2.72
C ALA A 90 -10.41 7.28 1.87
N VAL A 91 -9.97 7.90 0.78
CA VAL A 91 -10.83 8.66 -0.15
C VAL A 91 -11.95 7.80 -0.73
N VAL A 92 -11.69 6.52 -1.01
CA VAL A 92 -12.72 5.58 -1.50
C VAL A 92 -13.67 5.13 -0.40
N MET A 93 -13.18 4.91 0.81
CA MET A 93 -13.99 4.40 1.92
C MET A 93 -14.82 5.48 2.59
N LEU A 94 -14.38 6.74 2.58
CA LEU A 94 -15.09 7.86 3.20
C LEU A 94 -16.50 8.07 2.64
N PRO A 95 -16.75 8.16 1.30
CA PRO A 95 -18.11 8.31 0.76
C PRO A 95 -19.05 7.17 1.16
N ILE A 96 -18.53 5.93 1.20
CA ILE A 96 -19.34 4.76 1.62
C ILE A 96 -19.68 4.88 3.10
N GLY A 97 -18.71 5.24 3.94
CA GLY A 97 -18.90 5.47 5.36
C GLY A 97 -19.90 6.60 5.64
N THR A 98 -19.79 7.72 4.91
CA THR A 98 -20.72 8.85 5.05
C THR A 98 -22.14 8.50 4.60
N SER A 99 -22.32 7.68 3.55
CA SER A 99 -23.65 7.17 3.13
C SER A 99 -24.30 6.34 4.25
N VAL A 100 -23.53 5.47 4.90
CA VAL A 100 -23.99 4.71 6.07
C VAL A 100 -24.39 5.65 7.20
N LEU A 101 -23.60 6.67 7.49
CA LEU A 101 -23.90 7.64 8.54
C LEU A 101 -25.13 8.47 8.22
N ALA A 102 -25.38 8.82 6.97
CA ALA A 102 -26.58 9.54 6.55
C ALA A 102 -27.83 8.67 6.78
N LEU A 103 -27.81 7.40 6.35
CA LEU A 103 -28.89 6.46 6.59
C LEU A 103 -29.18 6.29 8.09
N THR A 104 -28.15 6.11 8.89
CA THR A 104 -28.30 5.94 10.34
C THR A 104 -28.81 7.21 11.01
N ALA A 105 -28.41 8.41 10.57
CA ALA A 105 -28.93 9.68 11.07
C ALA A 105 -30.45 9.82 10.86
N GLU A 106 -30.93 9.44 9.69
CA GLU A 106 -32.36 9.42 9.40
C GLU A 106 -33.11 8.45 10.33
N THR A 107 -32.57 7.26 10.53
CA THR A 107 -33.18 6.21 11.33
C THR A 107 -33.24 6.56 12.82
N VAL A 108 -32.17 7.15 13.38
CA VAL A 108 -32.14 7.47 14.83
C VAL A 108 -32.66 8.86 15.15
N GLY A 109 -33.05 9.65 14.14
CA GLY A 109 -33.64 10.96 14.29
C GLY A 109 -32.61 12.08 14.56
N GLY A 110 -31.48 12.03 13.88
CA GLY A 110 -30.50 13.13 13.80
C GLY A 110 -29.05 12.73 14.10
N TRP A 111 -28.14 13.53 13.57
CA TRP A 111 -26.68 13.34 13.71
C TRP A 111 -26.19 13.32 15.15
N GLU A 112 -26.82 14.09 16.02
CA GLU A 112 -26.46 14.18 17.45
C GLU A 112 -26.57 12.83 18.17
N LYS A 113 -27.49 11.97 17.72
CA LYS A 113 -27.78 10.68 18.34
C LYS A 113 -26.87 9.55 17.91
N GLN A 114 -25.94 9.81 17.00
CA GLN A 114 -24.97 8.81 16.48
C GLN A 114 -23.53 9.27 16.52
N LYS A 115 -23.20 10.33 17.26
CA LYS A 115 -21.85 10.92 17.27
C LYS A 115 -20.76 9.92 17.59
N LYS A 116 -20.96 9.05 18.55
CA LYS A 116 -19.98 8.02 18.94
C LYS A 116 -19.78 6.99 17.85
N PHE A 117 -20.87 6.51 17.24
CA PHE A 117 -20.80 5.59 16.10
C PHE A 117 -20.06 6.24 14.93
N ALA A 118 -20.43 7.47 14.58
CA ALA A 118 -19.79 8.22 13.50
C ALA A 118 -18.27 8.39 13.74
N THR A 119 -17.89 8.80 14.95
CA THR A 119 -16.49 8.96 15.33
C THR A 119 -15.74 7.63 15.24
N ALA A 120 -16.31 6.53 15.78
CA ALA A 120 -15.67 5.21 15.73
C ALA A 120 -15.50 4.71 14.28
N LEU A 121 -16.50 4.93 13.41
CA LEU A 121 -16.45 4.52 12.01
C LEU A 121 -15.38 5.31 11.25
N MET A 122 -15.35 6.64 11.39
CA MET A 122 -14.39 7.49 10.67
C MET A 122 -12.94 7.26 11.15
N LEU A 123 -12.72 7.18 12.46
CA LEU A 123 -11.43 6.82 13.02
C LEU A 123 -11.02 5.39 12.65
N GLY A 124 -11.99 4.47 12.61
CA GLY A 124 -11.77 3.10 12.15
C GLY A 124 -11.22 3.05 10.73
N ILE A 125 -11.80 3.80 9.80
CA ILE A 125 -11.30 3.93 8.41
C ILE A 125 -9.88 4.50 8.42
N ALA A 126 -9.64 5.61 9.13
CA ALA A 126 -8.35 6.30 9.14
C ALA A 126 -7.22 5.41 9.70
N TYR A 127 -7.42 4.82 10.88
CA TYR A 127 -6.41 3.95 11.49
C TYR A 127 -6.18 2.68 10.70
N SER A 128 -7.24 2.11 10.11
CA SER A 128 -7.12 0.89 9.31
C SER A 128 -6.31 1.09 8.04
N ALA A 129 -6.37 2.27 7.43
CA ALA A 129 -5.52 2.60 6.30
C ALA A 129 -4.03 2.55 6.69
N SER A 130 -3.65 3.09 7.83
CA SER A 130 -2.26 3.07 8.31
C SER A 130 -1.84 1.69 8.81
N ILE A 131 -2.70 0.99 9.57
CA ILE A 131 -2.39 -0.35 10.12
C ILE A 131 -2.29 -1.38 8.99
N GLY A 132 -3.25 -1.35 8.05
CA GLY A 132 -3.29 -2.30 6.95
C GLY A 132 -2.05 -2.23 6.05
N SER A 133 -1.53 -1.04 5.82
CA SER A 133 -0.35 -0.83 4.98
C SER A 133 0.91 -1.55 5.49
N LEU A 134 0.96 -1.98 6.75
CA LEU A 134 2.05 -2.80 7.28
C LEU A 134 2.10 -4.21 6.64
N GLY A 135 0.97 -4.67 6.08
CA GLY A 135 0.82 -6.04 5.60
C GLY A 135 1.70 -6.41 4.40
N THR A 136 2.10 -5.46 3.56
CA THR A 136 2.96 -5.72 2.39
C THR A 136 4.10 -4.72 2.29
N LEU A 137 5.14 -5.06 1.54
CA LEU A 137 6.27 -4.15 1.28
C LEU A 137 5.83 -2.86 0.59
N ILE A 138 4.88 -2.96 -0.36
CA ILE A 138 4.39 -1.82 -1.15
C ILE A 138 3.27 -1.02 -0.47
N GLY A 139 2.75 -1.49 0.68
CA GLY A 139 1.64 -0.83 1.37
C GLY A 139 1.98 0.58 1.85
N THR A 140 3.23 0.81 2.27
CA THR A 140 3.72 2.12 2.67
C THR A 140 5.23 2.25 2.46
N PRO A 141 5.74 3.44 2.09
CA PRO A 141 7.16 3.69 1.89
C PRO A 141 8.08 3.23 3.02
N PRO A 142 7.78 3.47 4.31
CA PRO A 142 8.65 3.02 5.41
C PRO A 142 8.93 1.52 5.44
N ASN A 143 8.01 0.66 4.97
CA ASN A 143 8.22 -0.79 4.96
C ASN A 143 9.40 -1.17 4.04
N ALA A 144 9.42 -0.60 2.86
CA ALA A 144 10.50 -0.85 1.91
C ALA A 144 11.81 -0.21 2.34
N PHE A 145 11.75 0.99 2.92
CA PHE A 145 12.94 1.63 3.47
C PHE A 145 13.56 0.75 4.56
N LEU A 146 12.76 0.22 5.47
CA LEU A 146 13.24 -0.73 6.49
C LEU A 146 13.87 -1.96 5.83
N ASN A 147 13.23 -2.53 4.81
CA ASN A 147 13.78 -3.70 4.12
C ASN A 147 15.11 -3.40 3.40
N ALA A 148 15.22 -2.24 2.73
CA ALA A 148 16.48 -1.79 2.13
C ALA A 148 17.56 -1.57 3.19
N TYR A 149 17.24 -0.89 4.28
CA TYR A 149 18.17 -0.66 5.38
C TYR A 149 18.68 -1.97 6.01
N MET A 150 17.80 -2.97 6.19
CA MET A 150 18.19 -4.28 6.69
C MET A 150 19.13 -5.01 5.72
N ALA A 151 18.87 -4.89 4.41
CA ALA A 151 19.73 -5.46 3.38
C ALA A 151 21.13 -4.83 3.40
N ASP A 152 21.19 -3.51 3.44
CA ASP A 152 22.45 -2.76 3.39
C ASP A 152 23.28 -2.91 4.68
N THR A 153 22.62 -2.93 5.87
CA THR A 153 23.31 -2.91 7.16
C THR A 153 23.62 -4.31 7.68
N TRP A 154 22.72 -5.27 7.45
CA TRP A 154 22.82 -6.64 8.03
C TRP A 154 22.88 -7.75 6.99
N GLY A 155 22.84 -7.42 5.70
CA GLY A 155 22.77 -8.43 4.62
C GLY A 155 21.48 -9.24 4.62
N VAL A 156 20.42 -8.76 5.30
CA VAL A 156 19.15 -9.46 5.44
C VAL A 156 18.12 -8.85 4.51
N THR A 157 17.77 -9.55 3.43
CA THR A 157 16.71 -9.17 2.52
C THR A 157 15.45 -9.96 2.83
N LEU A 158 14.35 -9.27 3.15
CA LEU A 158 13.03 -9.88 3.31
C LEU A 158 12.31 -9.78 1.97
N GLY A 159 12.15 -10.91 1.29
CA GLY A 159 11.31 -11.01 0.10
C GLY A 159 9.84 -10.70 0.43
N PHE A 160 9.07 -10.33 -0.58
CA PHE A 160 7.68 -9.88 -0.46
C PHE A 160 6.81 -10.87 0.34
N GLY A 161 6.90 -12.17 0.04
CA GLY A 161 6.15 -13.20 0.75
C GLY A 161 6.57 -13.37 2.22
N ARG A 162 7.86 -13.24 2.54
CA ARG A 162 8.36 -13.29 3.93
C ARG A 162 7.89 -12.07 4.72
N TRP A 163 7.90 -10.90 4.12
CA TRP A 163 7.32 -9.71 4.74
C TRP A 163 5.85 -9.92 5.07
N MET A 164 5.05 -10.41 4.11
CA MET A 164 3.62 -10.68 4.33
C MET A 164 3.37 -11.71 5.44
N ALA A 165 4.22 -12.72 5.56
CA ALA A 165 4.08 -13.75 6.59
C ALA A 165 4.12 -13.17 8.03
N VAL A 166 4.80 -12.05 8.22
CA VAL A 166 4.86 -11.31 9.50
C VAL A 166 3.91 -10.12 9.48
N GLY A 167 3.93 -9.33 8.43
CA GLY A 167 3.19 -8.08 8.31
C GLY A 167 1.67 -8.26 8.32
N VAL A 168 1.14 -9.28 7.60
CA VAL A 168 -0.31 -9.52 7.56
C VAL A 168 -0.87 -9.94 8.92
N PRO A 169 -0.30 -10.94 9.64
CA PRO A 169 -0.75 -11.26 10.99
C PRO A 169 -0.66 -10.07 11.95
N LEU A 170 0.43 -9.30 11.89
CA LEU A 170 0.62 -8.12 12.72
C LEU A 170 -0.46 -7.05 12.42
N ALA A 171 -0.72 -6.77 11.15
CA ALA A 171 -1.77 -5.84 10.73
C ALA A 171 -3.15 -6.30 11.22
N VAL A 172 -3.47 -7.59 11.07
CA VAL A 172 -4.75 -8.15 11.54
C VAL A 172 -4.90 -8.02 13.05
N ILE A 173 -3.86 -8.35 13.82
CA ILE A 173 -3.87 -8.21 15.28
C ILE A 173 -4.11 -6.75 15.67
N PHE A 174 -3.38 -5.82 15.07
CA PHE A 174 -3.53 -4.39 15.36
C PHE A 174 -4.89 -3.83 14.94
N LEU A 175 -5.45 -4.30 13.81
CA LEU A 175 -6.80 -3.94 13.40
C LEU A 175 -7.85 -4.41 14.42
N LEU A 176 -7.71 -5.63 14.93
CA LEU A 176 -8.64 -6.17 15.94
C LEU A 176 -8.50 -5.43 17.29
N ILE A 177 -7.27 -5.10 17.70
CA ILE A 177 -7.03 -4.29 18.90
C ILE A 177 -7.63 -2.88 18.71
N ALA A 178 -7.35 -2.22 17.59
CA ALA A 178 -7.89 -0.89 17.30
C ALA A 178 -9.43 -0.90 17.24
N TRP A 179 -10.02 -1.91 16.62
CA TRP A 179 -11.47 -2.11 16.62
C TRP A 179 -12.02 -2.26 18.04
N ALA A 180 -11.44 -3.15 18.86
CA ALA A 180 -11.86 -3.37 20.22
C ALA A 180 -11.78 -2.08 21.07
N LEU A 181 -10.70 -1.31 20.91
CA LEU A 181 -10.54 -0.01 21.56
C LEU A 181 -11.62 0.98 21.11
N LEU A 182 -11.85 1.13 19.81
CA LEU A 182 -12.83 2.05 19.27
C LEU A 182 -14.24 1.75 19.75
N ILE A 183 -14.67 0.47 19.74
CA ILE A 183 -16.02 0.11 20.19
C ILE A 183 -16.19 0.16 21.71
N THR A 184 -15.10 0.11 22.48
CA THR A 184 -15.14 0.24 23.95
C THR A 184 -15.09 1.70 24.40
N ILE A 185 -14.31 2.54 23.73
CA ILE A 185 -14.19 3.98 24.04
C ILE A 185 -15.46 4.71 23.58
N PHE A 186 -15.83 4.54 22.31
CA PHE A 186 -16.94 5.31 21.71
C PHE A 186 -18.30 4.66 21.87
N LYS A 187 -18.41 3.38 22.16
CA LYS A 187 -19.67 2.64 22.45
C LYS A 187 -20.82 3.10 21.56
N PRO A 188 -20.98 2.55 20.32
CA PRO A 188 -22.07 2.95 19.43
C PRO A 188 -23.42 3.03 20.14
N GLU A 189 -24.17 4.09 19.89
CA GLU A 189 -25.43 4.40 20.59
C GLU A 189 -26.56 3.44 20.21
N MET A 190 -26.45 2.82 19.02
CA MET A 190 -27.49 1.91 18.48
C MET A 190 -27.02 0.45 18.51
N LYS A 191 -27.96 -0.47 18.57
CA LYS A 191 -27.71 -1.92 18.53
C LYS A 191 -27.77 -2.47 17.10
N ASP A 192 -28.67 -1.93 16.29
CA ASP A 192 -28.93 -2.34 14.92
C ASP A 192 -28.99 -1.13 13.99
N ILE A 193 -28.77 -1.33 12.71
CA ILE A 193 -28.90 -0.33 11.64
C ILE A 193 -29.97 -0.83 10.67
N PRO A 194 -31.25 -0.42 10.85
CA PRO A 194 -32.30 -0.75 9.88
C PRO A 194 -31.91 -0.24 8.48
N GLY A 195 -32.12 -1.09 7.46
CA GLY A 195 -31.70 -0.74 6.08
C GLY A 195 -30.21 -0.78 5.80
N GLY A 196 -29.36 -1.10 6.80
CA GLY A 196 -27.91 -1.11 6.60
C GLY A 196 -27.42 -2.17 5.61
N ARG A 197 -28.11 -3.31 5.54
CA ARG A 197 -27.78 -4.37 4.57
C ARG A 197 -28.24 -3.99 3.17
N GLU A 198 -29.43 -3.45 3.06
CA GLU A 198 -30.02 -2.95 1.83
C GLU A 198 -29.14 -1.85 1.22
N LEU A 199 -28.64 -0.93 2.04
CA LEU A 199 -27.72 0.12 1.58
C LEU A 199 -26.43 -0.48 0.97
N ILE A 200 -25.79 -1.42 1.64
CA ILE A 200 -24.58 -2.07 1.10
C ILE A 200 -24.89 -2.86 -0.16
N ASP A 201 -26.04 -3.54 -0.21
CA ASP A 201 -26.48 -4.26 -1.40
C ASP A 201 -26.77 -3.30 -2.57
N ASP A 202 -27.35 -2.14 -2.31
CA ASP A 202 -27.62 -1.11 -3.32
C ASP A 202 -26.33 -0.44 -3.82
N GLU A 203 -25.34 -0.19 -2.94
CA GLU A 203 -24.01 0.24 -3.34
C GLU A 203 -23.31 -0.81 -4.25
N ILE A 204 -23.46 -2.09 -3.94
CA ILE A 204 -22.95 -3.18 -4.80
C ILE A 204 -23.68 -3.23 -6.14
N LYS A 205 -25.02 -3.11 -6.14
CA LYS A 205 -25.84 -3.05 -7.36
C LYS A 205 -25.49 -1.85 -8.23
N ALA A 206 -25.22 -0.68 -7.62
CA ALA A 206 -24.83 0.53 -8.32
C ALA A 206 -23.51 0.37 -9.10
N LEU A 207 -22.62 -0.55 -8.66
CA LEU A 207 -21.42 -0.90 -9.43
C LEU A 207 -21.72 -1.71 -10.69
N GLY A 208 -22.94 -2.18 -10.87
CA GLY A 208 -23.35 -3.03 -12.01
C GLY A 208 -22.73 -4.43 -11.99
N PRO A 209 -22.89 -5.20 -13.07
CA PRO A 209 -22.30 -6.54 -13.18
C PRO A 209 -20.78 -6.49 -13.24
N TRP A 210 -20.13 -7.63 -13.01
CA TRP A 210 -18.69 -7.77 -13.20
C TRP A 210 -18.32 -7.48 -14.65
N THR A 211 -17.40 -6.54 -14.83
CA THR A 211 -16.89 -6.20 -16.15
C THR A 211 -15.65 -7.02 -16.50
N ARG A 212 -15.42 -7.25 -17.80
CA ARG A 212 -14.22 -7.95 -18.27
C ARG A 212 -12.91 -7.35 -17.71
N PRO A 213 -12.70 -6.02 -17.77
CA PRO A 213 -11.47 -5.43 -17.21
C PRO A 213 -11.34 -5.62 -15.69
N GLN A 214 -12.43 -5.61 -14.92
CA GLN A 214 -12.37 -5.93 -13.50
C GLN A 214 -11.87 -7.36 -13.25
N ILE A 215 -12.43 -8.33 -13.97
CA ILE A 215 -12.05 -9.74 -13.84
C ILE A 215 -10.58 -9.94 -14.25
N MET A 216 -10.17 -9.39 -15.39
CA MET A 216 -8.81 -9.52 -15.88
C MET A 216 -7.79 -8.88 -14.93
N THR A 217 -8.07 -7.66 -14.45
CA THR A 217 -7.22 -6.99 -13.46
C THR A 217 -7.15 -7.80 -12.16
N GLY A 218 -8.28 -8.36 -11.71
CA GLY A 218 -8.32 -9.22 -10.53
C GLY A 218 -7.50 -10.49 -10.69
N ILE A 219 -7.56 -11.14 -11.85
CA ILE A 219 -6.74 -12.33 -12.16
C ILE A 219 -5.24 -11.97 -12.14
N ILE A 220 -4.85 -10.89 -12.81
CA ILE A 220 -3.44 -10.45 -12.84
C ILE A 220 -2.95 -10.13 -11.42
N PHE A 221 -3.77 -9.45 -10.63
CA PHE A 221 -3.46 -9.15 -9.24
C PHE A 221 -3.26 -10.42 -8.40
N VAL A 222 -4.17 -11.39 -8.49
CA VAL A 222 -4.06 -12.67 -7.77
C VAL A 222 -2.83 -13.46 -8.22
N LEU A 223 -2.55 -13.47 -9.54
CA LEU A 223 -1.36 -14.14 -10.08
C LEU A 223 -0.07 -13.47 -9.61
N ALA A 224 0.00 -12.15 -9.58
CA ALA A 224 1.15 -11.42 -9.06
C ALA A 224 1.35 -11.68 -7.56
N ALA A 225 0.28 -11.61 -6.76
CA ALA A 225 0.34 -11.92 -5.33
C ALA A 225 0.77 -13.38 -5.07
N ALA A 226 0.24 -14.32 -5.84
CA ALA A 226 0.65 -15.73 -5.76
C ALA A 226 2.11 -15.91 -6.20
N ALA A 227 2.56 -15.25 -7.25
CA ALA A 227 3.93 -15.30 -7.71
C ALA A 227 4.92 -14.79 -6.65
N TRP A 228 4.63 -13.66 -6.00
CA TRP A 228 5.46 -13.13 -4.90
C TRP A 228 5.60 -14.09 -3.71
N VAL A 229 4.61 -14.96 -3.48
CA VAL A 229 4.67 -15.94 -2.39
C VAL A 229 5.29 -17.25 -2.85
N ILE A 230 4.92 -17.75 -4.03
CA ILE A 230 5.27 -19.10 -4.51
C ILE A 230 6.66 -19.13 -5.16
N LEU A 231 6.99 -18.14 -6.02
CA LEU A 231 8.24 -18.20 -6.78
C LEU A 231 9.49 -18.25 -5.89
N PRO A 232 9.60 -17.47 -4.79
CA PRO A 232 10.75 -17.59 -3.89
C PRO A 232 10.87 -18.98 -3.23
N LEU A 233 9.77 -19.72 -3.12
CA LEU A 233 9.78 -21.06 -2.52
C LEU A 233 10.22 -22.13 -3.54
N VAL A 234 9.87 -21.94 -4.82
CA VAL A 234 10.16 -22.89 -5.89
C VAL A 234 11.51 -22.62 -6.54
N LEU A 235 11.87 -21.33 -6.70
CA LEU A 235 13.08 -20.89 -7.38
C LEU A 235 14.25 -20.64 -6.43
N LYS A 236 14.36 -21.40 -5.33
CA LYS A 236 15.44 -21.25 -4.32
C LYS A 236 16.86 -21.36 -4.89
N GLU A 237 17.02 -22.06 -6.02
CA GLU A 237 18.30 -22.27 -6.68
C GLU A 237 18.63 -21.17 -7.72
N PHE A 238 17.69 -20.26 -8.03
CA PHE A 238 17.94 -19.14 -8.93
C PHE A 238 18.45 -17.94 -8.13
N GLU A 239 19.75 -17.76 -8.09
CA GLU A 239 20.43 -16.65 -7.38
C GLU A 239 19.95 -15.25 -7.83
N ASN A 240 19.39 -15.10 -9.03
CA ASN A 240 18.96 -13.83 -9.62
C ASN A 240 17.46 -13.56 -9.54
N TYR A 241 16.68 -14.30 -8.71
CA TYR A 241 15.27 -13.98 -8.53
C TYR A 241 15.10 -12.72 -7.68
N ASP A 242 14.30 -11.77 -8.19
CA ASP A 242 13.91 -10.56 -7.47
C ASP A 242 12.41 -10.31 -7.59
N ASP A 243 11.79 -9.89 -6.50
CA ASP A 243 10.35 -9.59 -6.44
C ASP A 243 9.92 -8.47 -7.40
N ALA A 244 10.84 -7.56 -7.77
CA ALA A 244 10.59 -6.50 -8.75
C ALA A 244 10.22 -7.05 -10.13
N ILE A 245 10.76 -8.22 -10.51
CA ILE A 245 10.47 -8.88 -11.78
C ILE A 245 8.98 -9.16 -11.89
N VAL A 246 8.35 -9.67 -10.83
CA VAL A 246 6.91 -9.97 -10.80
C VAL A 246 6.11 -8.69 -10.93
N GLY A 247 6.47 -7.63 -10.19
CA GLY A 247 5.78 -6.34 -10.23
C GLY A 247 5.81 -5.72 -11.61
N ILE A 248 7.00 -5.63 -12.22
CA ILE A 248 7.18 -5.06 -13.56
C ILE A 248 6.51 -5.92 -14.63
N ALA A 249 6.63 -7.25 -14.56
CA ALA A 249 5.96 -8.14 -15.50
C ALA A 249 4.43 -7.97 -15.45
N ALA A 250 3.85 -7.90 -14.25
CA ALA A 250 2.42 -7.62 -14.08
C ALA A 250 2.03 -6.26 -14.67
N GLY A 251 2.84 -5.21 -14.43
CA GLY A 251 2.66 -3.88 -15.02
C GLY A 251 2.67 -3.93 -16.55
N ILE A 252 3.65 -4.58 -17.16
CA ILE A 252 3.75 -4.74 -18.63
C ILE A 252 2.52 -5.49 -19.17
N VAL A 253 2.09 -6.56 -18.52
CA VAL A 253 0.90 -7.32 -18.91
C VAL A 253 -0.35 -6.44 -18.90
N LEU A 254 -0.51 -5.57 -17.90
CA LEU A 254 -1.61 -4.61 -17.83
C LEU A 254 -1.62 -3.61 -19.01
N PHE A 255 -0.46 -3.18 -19.49
CA PHE A 255 -0.34 -2.31 -20.68
C PHE A 255 -0.64 -3.04 -21.99
N ILE A 256 -0.34 -4.33 -22.07
CA ILE A 256 -0.53 -5.13 -23.31
C ILE A 256 -1.97 -5.59 -23.46
N LEU A 257 -2.62 -6.04 -22.36
CA LEU A 257 -3.92 -6.67 -22.42
C LEU A 257 -5.05 -5.68 -22.69
N PRO A 258 -5.95 -5.98 -23.67
CA PRO A 258 -7.08 -5.12 -24.00
C PRO A 258 -8.18 -5.27 -22.94
N ALA A 259 -8.73 -4.13 -22.51
CA ALA A 259 -9.89 -4.05 -21.63
C ALA A 259 -11.21 -4.32 -22.37
N ASP A 260 -11.27 -3.95 -23.66
CA ASP A 260 -12.45 -4.08 -24.51
C ASP A 260 -12.25 -5.07 -25.66
N ASN A 261 -13.36 -5.49 -26.27
CA ASN A 261 -13.35 -6.42 -27.42
C ASN A 261 -12.82 -5.77 -28.70
N GLN A 262 -12.87 -4.43 -28.78
CA GLN A 262 -12.38 -3.67 -29.95
C GLN A 262 -10.89 -3.36 -29.83
N ARG A 263 -10.23 -3.74 -28.74
CA ARG A 263 -8.81 -3.53 -28.45
C ARG A 263 -8.40 -2.03 -28.44
N ARG A 264 -9.35 -1.12 -28.26
CA ARG A 264 -9.10 0.34 -28.24
C ARG A 264 -8.57 0.82 -26.91
N THR A 265 -9.00 0.16 -25.80
CA THR A 265 -8.55 0.50 -24.44
C THR A 265 -7.73 -0.65 -23.86
N ARG A 266 -6.74 -0.31 -23.03
CA ARG A 266 -5.89 -1.27 -22.31
C ARG A 266 -6.32 -1.31 -20.86
N LEU A 267 -5.95 -2.39 -20.13
CA LEU A 267 -6.20 -2.49 -18.70
C LEU A 267 -5.53 -1.34 -17.93
N LEU A 268 -4.32 -0.98 -18.35
CA LEU A 268 -3.61 0.21 -17.90
C LEU A 268 -3.12 0.99 -19.14
N ASP A 269 -3.29 2.31 -19.16
CA ASP A 269 -2.70 3.19 -20.16
C ASP A 269 -1.72 4.16 -19.49
N TRP A 270 -0.93 4.86 -20.32
CA TRP A 270 0.08 5.77 -19.82
C TRP A 270 -0.52 6.95 -19.03
N LYS A 271 -1.70 7.40 -19.40
CA LYS A 271 -2.39 8.47 -18.69
C LYS A 271 -2.65 8.08 -17.22
N THR A 272 -3.19 6.88 -17.00
CA THR A 272 -3.42 6.36 -15.64
C THR A 272 -2.11 6.03 -14.94
N ALA A 273 -1.15 5.41 -15.64
CA ALA A 273 0.14 5.08 -15.05
C ALA A 273 0.92 6.33 -14.60
N ASN A 274 0.75 7.46 -15.28
CA ASN A 274 1.39 8.71 -14.90
C ASN A 274 0.85 9.31 -13.57
N GLU A 275 -0.27 8.79 -13.07
CA GLU A 275 -0.80 9.13 -11.74
C GLU A 275 -0.05 8.39 -10.59
N MET A 276 0.98 7.62 -10.91
CA MET A 276 1.86 7.03 -9.89
C MET A 276 2.44 8.11 -8.97
N PRO A 277 2.64 7.80 -7.68
CA PRO A 277 3.32 8.71 -6.76
C PRO A 277 4.83 8.75 -7.07
N TRP A 278 5.19 9.49 -8.11
CA TRP A 278 6.57 9.69 -8.54
C TRP A 278 7.44 10.34 -7.46
N ASP A 279 6.84 11.21 -6.64
CA ASP A 279 7.46 11.81 -5.47
C ASP A 279 7.99 10.74 -4.50
N VAL A 280 7.24 9.68 -4.28
CA VAL A 280 7.66 8.55 -3.44
C VAL A 280 8.86 7.84 -4.06
N LEU A 281 8.82 7.50 -5.36
CA LEU A 281 9.91 6.82 -6.05
C LEU A 281 11.21 7.65 -6.04
N LEU A 282 11.09 8.97 -6.29
CA LEU A 282 12.22 9.89 -6.24
C LEU A 282 12.78 10.06 -4.83
N LEU A 283 11.89 10.16 -3.82
CA LEU A 283 12.31 10.23 -2.42
C LEU A 283 13.09 8.99 -1.99
N PHE A 284 12.67 7.80 -2.46
CA PHE A 284 13.39 6.56 -2.21
C PHE A 284 14.79 6.57 -2.80
N GLY A 285 14.92 6.88 -4.09
CA GLY A 285 16.22 6.95 -4.74
C GLY A 285 17.17 7.93 -4.04
N GLY A 286 16.65 9.12 -3.70
CA GLY A 286 17.39 10.12 -2.95
C GLY A 286 17.79 9.67 -1.55
N GLY A 287 16.88 9.01 -0.83
CA GLY A 287 17.14 8.47 0.51
C GLY A 287 18.19 7.36 0.52
N LEU A 288 18.11 6.43 -0.43
CA LEU A 288 19.10 5.37 -0.60
C LEU A 288 20.48 5.94 -0.99
N SER A 289 20.51 6.91 -1.90
CA SER A 289 21.74 7.61 -2.27
C SER A 289 22.38 8.31 -1.08
N LEU A 290 21.56 9.04 -0.29
CA LEU A 290 22.05 9.74 0.90
C LEU A 290 22.59 8.75 1.95
N SER A 291 21.89 7.63 2.18
CA SER A 291 22.34 6.58 3.09
C SER A 291 23.67 5.97 2.64
N SER A 292 23.82 5.67 1.35
CA SER A 292 25.06 5.14 0.78
C SER A 292 26.22 6.11 0.97
N VAL A 293 26.01 7.41 0.71
CA VAL A 293 27.00 8.45 0.91
C VAL A 293 27.39 8.62 2.39
N PHE A 294 26.44 8.56 3.30
CA PHE A 294 26.72 8.64 4.74
C PHE A 294 27.60 7.49 5.23
N ASN A 295 27.34 6.28 4.69
CA ASN A 295 28.15 5.10 5.04
C ASN A 295 29.54 5.15 4.41
N SER A 296 29.65 5.46 3.12
CA SER A 296 30.92 5.49 2.41
C SER A 296 31.84 6.63 2.86
N SER A 297 31.30 7.77 3.27
CA SER A 297 32.06 8.91 3.80
C SER A 297 32.51 8.76 5.26
N GLY A 298 32.07 7.72 5.96
CA GLY A 298 32.32 7.54 7.38
C GLY A 298 31.52 8.48 8.30
N LEU A 299 30.63 9.32 7.74
CA LEU A 299 29.83 10.28 8.51
C LEU A 299 28.93 9.58 9.53
N SER A 300 28.36 8.41 9.18
CA SER A 300 27.55 7.60 10.09
C SER A 300 28.34 7.17 11.34
N LEU A 301 29.60 6.74 11.16
CA LEU A 301 30.48 6.36 12.26
C LEU A 301 30.85 7.57 13.13
N TRP A 302 31.19 8.68 12.50
CA TRP A 302 31.55 9.91 13.19
C TRP A 302 30.42 10.44 14.08
N ILE A 303 29.18 10.48 13.55
CA ILE A 303 27.99 10.87 14.32
C ILE A 303 27.74 9.90 15.49
N GLY A 304 27.91 8.59 15.24
CA GLY A 304 27.77 7.55 16.26
C GLY A 304 28.78 7.70 17.41
N GLU A 305 30.02 8.06 17.11
CA GLU A 305 31.05 8.32 18.12
C GLU A 305 30.78 9.59 18.91
N MET A 306 30.34 10.66 18.26
CA MET A 306 29.91 11.88 18.95
C MET A 306 28.75 11.61 19.92
N ALA A 307 27.76 10.82 19.51
CA ALA A 307 26.62 10.47 20.36
C ALA A 307 27.03 9.64 21.59
N LYS A 308 28.03 8.76 21.45
CA LYS A 308 28.58 8.02 22.61
C LYS A 308 29.29 8.91 23.61
N GLY A 309 29.86 10.03 23.16
CA GLY A 309 30.52 11.01 24.05
C GLY A 309 29.54 11.88 24.85
N LEU A 310 28.23 11.81 24.54
CA LEU A 310 27.15 12.56 25.21
C LEU A 310 26.42 11.71 26.28
N SER A 311 26.70 10.42 26.37
CA SER A 311 26.17 9.48 27.36
C SER A 311 27.19 9.24 28.48
#